data_68a6b36c8250ded73fa24ef3ce39ad4e
#
_entry.id   68a6b36c8250ded73fa24ef3ce39ad4e
#
_cell.length_a   1.000
_cell.length_b   1.000
_cell.length_c   1.000
_cell.angle_alpha   90.00
_cell.angle_beta   90.00
_cell.angle_gamma   90.00
#
_symmetry.space_group_name_H-M   'P 1'
#
loop_
_entity.id
_entity.type
_entity.pdbx_description
1 polymer ?
#
loop_
_entity_poly.entity_id
_entity_poly.type
_entity_poly.pdbx_seq_one_letter_code
_entity_poly.pdbx_strand_id
1 'polypeptide(L)'
;MQQNMQATTQTNAACPSCQALTDQERALDLLGHEKATLSTLTTMVAEAANPALRRVLNDAYLQVAQDQYALFQQMQQKGWYEVKPAQAQDIQTACQKFGQMKCQLS
;
A
#
# COMPACT_ATOMS: atom_id res chain seq x y z
N MET A 1 -11.99 2.41 48.37
CA MET A 1 -12.69 2.87 47.14
C MET A 1 -12.11 2.13 45.95
N GLN A 2 -12.71 1.05 45.60
CA GLN A 2 -12.36 0.37 44.38
C GLN A 2 -13.15 1.04 43.26
N GLN A 3 -12.48 1.85 42.47
CA GLN A 3 -13.00 2.24 41.19
C GLN A 3 -12.92 1.02 40.30
N ASN A 4 -14.07 0.46 40.07
CA ASN A 4 -14.27 -0.58 39.11
C ASN A 4 -14.03 0.03 37.75
N MET A 5 -12.78 -0.01 37.28
CA MET A 5 -12.48 0.17 35.88
C MET A 5 -12.94 -1.10 35.18
N GLN A 6 -14.22 -1.24 35.01
CA GLN A 6 -14.73 -2.03 33.92
C GLN A 6 -14.28 -1.32 32.67
N ALA A 7 -13.19 -1.78 32.12
CA ALA A 7 -12.95 -1.61 30.71
C ALA A 7 -14.19 -2.13 30.04
N THR A 8 -15.09 -1.27 29.74
CA THR A 8 -16.17 -1.55 28.84
C THR A 8 -15.52 -1.81 27.48
N THR A 9 -15.21 -3.06 27.25
CA THR A 9 -15.26 -3.58 25.90
C THR A 9 -16.72 -3.42 25.49
N GLN A 10 -17.10 -2.22 25.20
CA GLN A 10 -18.29 -2.01 24.43
C GLN A 10 -17.98 -2.51 23.03
N THR A 11 -18.16 -3.78 22.90
CA THR A 11 -18.41 -4.35 21.61
C THR A 11 -19.49 -3.51 20.98
N ASN A 12 -19.27 -3.10 19.76
CA ASN A 12 -20.20 -2.33 18.94
C ASN A 12 -21.54 -3.03 18.70
N ALA A 13 -21.89 -4.00 19.53
CA ALA A 13 -23.12 -4.76 19.46
C ALA A 13 -24.39 -3.93 19.69
N ALA A 14 -24.25 -2.70 20.19
CA ALA A 14 -25.40 -1.83 20.49
C ALA A 14 -25.79 -0.91 19.32
N CYS A 15 -25.01 -0.83 18.24
CA CYS A 15 -25.32 0.00 17.09
C CYS A 15 -25.70 -0.86 15.88
N PRO A 16 -26.98 -0.90 15.47
CA PRO A 16 -27.43 -1.73 14.33
C PRO A 16 -26.78 -1.34 13.00
N SER A 17 -26.22 -0.13 12.91
CA SER A 17 -25.53 0.38 11.72
C SER A 17 -24.01 0.17 11.77
N CYS A 18 -23.47 -0.28 12.90
CA CYS A 18 -22.05 -0.53 13.07
C CYS A 18 -21.74 -1.98 12.68
N GLN A 19 -21.55 -2.22 11.41
CA GLN A 19 -21.05 -3.51 10.95
C GLN A 19 -19.55 -3.58 11.18
N ALA A 20 -19.05 -4.70 11.70
CA ALA A 20 -17.63 -4.95 11.76
C ALA A 20 -17.05 -5.00 10.33
N LEU A 21 -15.84 -4.47 10.16
CA LEU A 21 -15.13 -4.54 8.88
C LEU A 21 -14.96 -6.00 8.47
N THR A 22 -15.22 -6.27 7.22
CA THR A 22 -14.94 -7.57 6.61
C THR A 22 -13.43 -7.78 6.46
N ASP A 23 -13.01 -9.02 6.29
CA ASP A 23 -11.60 -9.32 6.04
C ASP A 23 -11.09 -8.67 4.76
N GLN A 24 -11.94 -8.57 3.74
CA GLN A 24 -11.63 -7.87 2.49
C GLN A 24 -11.38 -6.38 2.73
N GLU A 25 -12.23 -5.72 3.51
CA GLU A 25 -12.06 -4.30 3.83
C GLU A 25 -10.80 -4.05 4.65
N ARG A 26 -10.50 -4.93 5.60
CA ARG A 26 -9.26 -4.88 6.39
C ARG A 26 -8.03 -5.06 5.50
N ALA A 27 -8.07 -6.01 4.59
CA ALA A 27 -6.97 -6.27 3.66
C ALA A 27 -6.75 -5.08 2.70
N LEU A 28 -7.81 -4.47 2.19
CA LEU A 28 -7.73 -3.27 1.36
C LEU A 28 -7.13 -2.08 2.11
N ASP A 29 -7.53 -1.90 3.36
CA ASP A 29 -6.99 -0.85 4.22
C ASP A 29 -5.50 -1.06 4.51
N LEU A 30 -5.10 -2.27 4.85
CA LEU A 30 -3.69 -2.63 5.06
C LEU A 30 -2.87 -2.41 3.79
N LEU A 31 -3.36 -2.84 2.64
CA LEU A 31 -2.69 -2.62 1.36
C LEU A 31 -2.48 -1.13 1.08
N GLY A 32 -3.49 -0.31 1.37
CA GLY A 32 -3.39 1.14 1.25
C GLY A 32 -2.31 1.73 2.17
N HIS A 33 -2.23 1.25 3.40
CA HIS A 33 -1.19 1.65 4.36
C HIS A 33 0.22 1.26 3.89
N GLU A 34 0.39 0.06 3.38
CA GLU A 34 1.69 -0.38 2.86
C GLU A 34 2.14 0.46 1.67
N LYS A 35 1.24 0.77 0.75
CA LYS A 35 1.53 1.67 -0.38
C LYS A 35 1.91 3.08 0.09
N ALA A 36 1.22 3.62 1.07
CA ALA A 36 1.53 4.93 1.67
C ALA A 36 2.90 4.90 2.38
N THR A 37 3.22 3.82 3.08
CA THR A 37 4.52 3.63 3.73
C THR A 37 5.65 3.60 2.71
N LEU A 38 5.50 2.91 1.59
CA LEU A 38 6.48 2.90 0.50
C LEU A 38 6.72 4.30 -0.07
N SER A 39 5.66 5.07 -0.26
CA SER A 39 5.76 6.46 -0.72
C SER A 39 6.54 7.33 0.28
N THR A 40 6.27 7.19 1.56
CA THR A 40 6.99 7.89 2.63
C THR A 40 8.46 7.50 2.66
N LEU A 41 8.76 6.21 2.60
CA LEU A 41 10.14 5.71 2.59
C LEU A 41 10.91 6.20 1.36
N THR A 42 10.28 6.30 0.21
CA THR A 42 10.88 6.87 -1.00
C THR A 42 11.33 8.31 -0.76
N THR A 43 10.50 9.13 -0.15
CA THR A 43 10.84 10.51 0.22
C THR A 43 11.98 10.55 1.24
N MET A 44 11.91 9.70 2.25
CA MET A 44 12.96 9.62 3.28
C MET A 44 14.32 9.25 2.70
N VAL A 45 14.37 8.28 1.79
CA VAL A 45 15.61 7.90 1.09
C VAL A 45 16.17 9.06 0.28
N ALA A 46 15.31 9.79 -0.44
CA ALA A 46 15.73 10.92 -1.25
C ALA A 46 16.33 12.05 -0.41
N GLU A 47 15.82 12.28 0.79
CA GLU A 47 16.28 13.35 1.69
C GLU A 47 17.42 12.92 2.62
N ALA A 48 17.68 11.63 2.79
CA ALA A 48 18.70 11.13 3.69
C ALA A 48 20.13 11.38 3.14
N ALA A 49 20.87 12.24 3.81
CA ALA A 49 22.26 12.56 3.44
C ALA A 49 23.27 11.56 3.99
N ASN A 50 22.95 10.88 5.09
CA ASN A 50 23.86 9.92 5.72
C ASN A 50 23.79 8.56 5.02
N PRO A 51 24.92 8.01 4.52
CA PRO A 51 24.91 6.72 3.80
C PRO A 51 24.42 5.54 4.64
N ALA A 52 24.73 5.52 5.95
CA ALA A 52 24.27 4.45 6.84
C ALA A 52 22.76 4.51 7.04
N LEU A 53 22.19 5.69 7.18
CA LEU A 53 20.74 5.90 7.26
C LEU A 53 20.07 5.48 5.95
N ARG A 54 20.63 5.88 4.80
CA ARG A 54 20.09 5.48 3.48
C ARG A 54 20.02 3.97 3.33
N ARG A 55 21.01 3.26 3.81
CA ARG A 55 21.03 1.78 3.76
C ARG A 55 19.89 1.18 4.57
N VAL A 56 19.70 1.65 5.79
CA VAL A 56 18.60 1.19 6.66
C VAL A 56 17.24 1.48 6.03
N LEU A 57 17.07 2.66 5.46
CA LEU A 57 15.82 3.04 4.78
C LEU A 57 15.56 2.20 3.53
N ASN A 58 16.60 1.89 2.75
CA ASN A 58 16.48 1.00 1.59
C ASN A 58 16.09 -0.42 2.01
N ASP A 59 16.67 -0.95 3.08
CA ASP A 59 16.33 -2.27 3.60
C ASP A 59 14.88 -2.30 4.09
N ALA A 60 14.44 -1.26 4.80
CA ALA A 60 13.05 -1.12 5.22
C ALA A 60 12.09 -1.04 4.02
N TYR A 61 12.45 -0.29 3.00
CA TYR A 61 11.67 -0.20 1.76
C TYR A 61 11.48 -1.57 1.11
N LEU A 62 12.56 -2.32 0.94
CA LEU A 62 12.51 -3.65 0.34
C LEU A 62 11.63 -4.61 1.15
N GLN A 63 11.72 -4.55 2.48
CA GLN A 63 10.87 -5.38 3.34
C GLN A 63 9.39 -5.05 3.18
N VAL A 64 9.04 -3.77 3.23
CA VAL A 64 7.64 -3.35 3.05
C VAL A 64 7.15 -3.67 1.64
N ALA A 65 7.98 -3.53 0.63
CA ALA A 65 7.63 -3.88 -0.75
C ALA A 65 7.33 -5.38 -0.91
N GLN A 66 8.09 -6.24 -0.25
CA GLN A 66 7.85 -7.69 -0.23
C GLN A 66 6.54 -8.03 0.49
N ASP A 67 6.30 -7.41 1.63
CA ASP A 67 5.08 -7.62 2.42
C ASP A 67 3.84 -7.16 1.63
N GLN A 68 3.93 -6.00 0.99
CA GLN A 68 2.88 -5.46 0.13
C GLN A 68 2.57 -6.41 -1.04
N TYR A 69 3.59 -6.94 -1.67
CA TYR A 69 3.40 -7.87 -2.79
C TYR A 69 2.77 -9.19 -2.35
N ALA A 70 3.20 -9.72 -1.20
CA ALA A 70 2.63 -10.94 -0.64
C ALA A 70 1.13 -10.77 -0.31
N LEU A 71 0.77 -9.64 0.30
CA LEU A 71 -0.64 -9.31 0.59
C LEU A 71 -1.45 -9.17 -0.71
N PHE A 72 -0.91 -8.46 -1.69
CA PHE A 72 -1.53 -8.32 -3.00
C PHE A 72 -1.83 -9.66 -3.66
N GLN A 73 -0.85 -10.58 -3.65
CA GLN A 73 -1.02 -11.91 -4.23
C GLN A 73 -2.14 -12.70 -3.54
N GLN A 74 -2.20 -12.65 -2.21
CA GLN A 74 -3.28 -13.31 -1.46
C GLN A 74 -4.64 -12.71 -1.78
N MET A 75 -4.74 -11.40 -1.87
CA MET A 75 -5.98 -10.72 -2.24
C MET A 75 -6.43 -11.07 -3.65
N GLN A 76 -5.49 -11.17 -4.57
CA GLN A 76 -5.75 -11.58 -5.94
C GLN A 76 -6.30 -13.02 -6.00
N GLN A 77 -5.68 -13.94 -5.26
CA GLN A 77 -6.14 -15.34 -5.18
C GLN A 77 -7.56 -15.45 -4.61
N LYS A 78 -7.91 -14.57 -3.68
CA LYS A 78 -9.26 -14.52 -3.08
C LYS A 78 -10.29 -13.78 -3.94
N GLY A 79 -9.87 -13.21 -5.07
CA GLY A 79 -10.72 -12.40 -5.92
C GLY A 79 -11.05 -11.02 -5.33
N TRP A 80 -10.31 -10.56 -4.34
CA TRP A 80 -10.52 -9.26 -3.70
C TRP A 80 -9.81 -8.10 -4.41
N TYR A 81 -8.91 -8.41 -5.29
CA TYR A 81 -8.18 -7.43 -6.09
C TYR A 81 -8.05 -7.93 -7.53
N GLU A 82 -8.74 -7.26 -8.43
CA GLU A 82 -8.73 -7.63 -9.84
C GLU A 82 -7.67 -6.79 -10.57
N VAL A 83 -6.77 -7.48 -11.24
CA VAL A 83 -5.80 -6.85 -12.14
C VAL A 83 -6.31 -6.97 -13.56
N LYS A 84 -6.52 -5.84 -14.19
CA LYS A 84 -6.84 -5.80 -15.62
C LYS A 84 -5.56 -5.60 -16.41
N PRO A 85 -5.25 -6.47 -17.38
CA PRO A 85 -4.12 -6.23 -18.26
C PRO A 85 -4.34 -4.94 -19.04
N ALA A 86 -3.27 -4.17 -19.22
CA ALA A 86 -3.31 -2.94 -20.01
C ALA A 86 -3.70 -3.29 -21.46
N GLN A 87 -4.55 -2.46 -22.06
CA GLN A 87 -4.92 -2.63 -23.45
C GLN A 87 -3.69 -2.39 -24.33
N ALA A 88 -3.52 -3.19 -25.37
CA ALA A 88 -2.39 -3.06 -26.30
C ALA A 88 -2.29 -1.66 -26.90
N GLN A 89 -3.43 -1.02 -27.15
CA GLN A 89 -3.50 0.35 -27.66
C GLN A 89 -2.92 1.37 -26.69
N ASP A 90 -3.17 1.23 -25.39
CA ASP A 90 -2.64 2.13 -24.36
C ASP A 90 -1.13 1.99 -24.24
N ILE A 91 -0.62 0.78 -24.31
CA ILE A 91 0.83 0.49 -24.32
C ILE A 91 1.48 1.13 -25.56
N GLN A 92 0.88 0.96 -26.72
CA GLN A 92 1.38 1.51 -27.96
C GLN A 92 1.39 3.05 -27.93
N THR A 93 0.34 3.67 -27.43
CA THR A 93 0.25 5.13 -27.27
C THR A 93 1.33 5.65 -26.32
N ALA A 94 1.54 4.98 -25.19
CA ALA A 94 2.60 5.34 -24.25
C ALA A 94 4.01 5.20 -24.88
N CYS A 95 4.27 4.12 -25.60
CA CYS A 95 5.53 3.91 -26.30
C CYS A 95 5.79 5.02 -27.33
N GLN A 96 4.80 5.41 -28.10
CA GLN A 96 4.92 6.50 -29.10
C GLN A 96 5.20 7.84 -28.41
N LYS A 97 4.46 8.16 -27.33
CA LYS A 97 4.64 9.39 -26.58
C LYS A 97 6.06 9.52 -26.02
N PHE A 98 6.55 8.49 -25.33
CA PHE A 98 7.90 8.50 -24.75
C PHE A 98 9.00 8.43 -25.81
N GLY A 99 8.76 7.75 -26.95
CA GLY A 99 9.66 7.77 -28.10
C GLY A 99 9.84 9.16 -28.67
N GLN A 100 8.75 9.93 -28.82
CA GLN A 100 8.79 11.33 -29.26
C GLN A 100 9.54 12.22 -28.27
N MET A 101 9.28 12.06 -26.97
CA MET A 101 9.98 12.80 -25.91
C MET A 101 11.49 12.53 -25.95
N LYS A 102 11.90 11.28 -26.15
CA LYS A 102 13.30 10.91 -26.29
C LYS A 102 13.97 11.64 -27.46
N CYS A 103 13.32 11.72 -28.61
CA CYS A 103 13.83 12.45 -29.77
C CYS A 103 14.01 13.95 -29.51
N GLN A 104 13.17 14.55 -28.66
CA GLN A 104 13.29 15.97 -28.29
C GLN A 104 14.44 16.26 -27.34
N LEU A 105 14.92 15.25 -26.61
CA LEU A 105 16.00 15.37 -25.62
C LEU A 105 17.39 15.10 -26.22
N SER A 106 17.47 14.60 -27.42
CA SER A 106 18.75 14.33 -28.11
C SER A 106 19.19 15.43 -29.04
#